data_982b29a1b538340c772fc59554cf4c8c
#
_entry.id   982b29a1b538340c772fc59554cf4c8c
#
_cell.length_a   1.000
_cell.length_b   1.000
_cell.length_c   1.000
_cell.angle_alpha   90.00
_cell.angle_beta   90.00
_cell.angle_gamma   90.00
#
_symmetry.space_group_name_H-M   'P 1'
#
loop_
_entity.id
_entity.type
_entity.pdbx_description
1 polymer ?
#
loop_
_entity_poly.entity_id
_entity_poly.type
_entity_poly.pdbx_seq_one_letter_code
_entity_poly.pdbx_strand_id
1 'polypeptide(L)'
;MSSTSENLRNKITSKGAKIGIVGMGYVGIPLGLEFADQGFTVLGFDKDKKRVEDINAGKRVMKHIKQKDMQAFVSKKGSATTNFSKLAEMDCLI
;
A
#
# COMPACT_ATOMS: atom_id res chain seq x y z
N MET A 1 0.61 20.29 -19.93
CA MET A 1 0.31 19.13 -19.04
C MET A 1 -1.20 18.99 -18.93
N SER A 2 -1.68 17.77 -18.93
CA SER A 2 -3.12 17.55 -18.87
C SER A 2 -3.68 17.83 -17.45
N SER A 3 -4.94 18.23 -17.39
CA SER A 3 -5.63 18.44 -16.12
C SER A 3 -5.70 17.16 -15.29
N THR A 4 -5.72 15.99 -15.94
CA THR A 4 -5.71 14.70 -15.24
C THR A 4 -4.43 14.50 -14.42
N SER A 5 -3.27 14.86 -15.01
CA SER A 5 -2.00 14.77 -14.30
C SER A 5 -1.95 15.73 -13.12
N GLU A 6 -2.50 16.91 -13.26
CA GLU A 6 -2.56 17.90 -12.17
C GLU A 6 -3.47 17.41 -11.04
N ASN A 7 -4.61 16.82 -11.37
CA ASN A 7 -5.54 16.29 -10.38
C ASN A 7 -4.91 15.16 -9.58
N LEU A 8 -4.19 14.27 -10.24
CA LEU A 8 -3.50 13.18 -9.57
C LEU A 8 -2.41 13.73 -8.64
N ARG A 9 -1.64 14.69 -9.10
CA ARG A 9 -0.60 15.32 -8.30
C ARG A 9 -1.19 15.98 -7.05
N ASN A 10 -2.31 16.68 -7.20
CA ASN A 10 -2.95 17.34 -6.07
C ASN A 10 -3.44 16.33 -5.04
N LYS A 11 -4.02 15.21 -5.47
CA LYS A 11 -4.44 14.15 -4.56
C LYS A 11 -3.26 13.58 -3.78
N ILE A 12 -2.15 13.31 -4.45
CA ILE A 12 -0.95 12.80 -3.82
C ILE A 12 -0.40 13.80 -2.83
N THR A 13 -0.34 15.06 -3.21
CA THR A 13 0.15 16.13 -2.33
C THR A 13 -0.72 16.29 -1.09
N SER A 14 -2.04 16.17 -1.23
CA SER A 14 -2.97 16.27 -0.09
C SER A 14 -2.99 15.03 0.79
N LYS A 15 -2.35 13.93 0.35
CA LYS A 15 -2.31 12.65 1.05
C LYS A 15 -3.68 12.00 1.22
N GLY A 16 -4.66 12.46 0.45
CA GLY A 16 -5.97 11.84 0.39
C GLY A 16 -6.07 10.72 -0.63
N ALA A 17 -5.04 10.52 -1.43
CA ALA A 17 -5.04 9.48 -2.46
C ALA A 17 -4.95 8.08 -1.86
N LYS A 18 -5.63 7.15 -2.50
CA LYS A 18 -5.52 5.72 -2.19
C LYS A 18 -4.56 5.08 -3.18
N ILE A 19 -3.46 4.56 -2.64
CA ILE A 19 -2.41 3.94 -3.45
C ILE A 19 -2.60 2.44 -3.42
N GLY A 20 -2.79 1.83 -4.59
CA GLY A 20 -2.86 0.38 -4.73
C GLY A 20 -1.54 -0.16 -5.23
N ILE A 21 -1.02 -1.20 -4.58
CA ILE A 21 0.23 -1.86 -4.98
C ILE A 21 -0.09 -3.31 -5.30
N VAL A 22 0.16 -3.71 -6.54
CA VAL A 22 -0.08 -5.08 -6.99
C VAL A 22 1.17 -5.91 -6.77
N GLY A 23 1.04 -6.95 -5.96
CA GLY A 23 2.17 -7.79 -5.59
C GLY A 23 2.92 -7.25 -4.38
N MET A 24 2.70 -7.88 -3.22
CA MET A 24 3.34 -7.50 -1.96
C MET A 24 4.56 -8.38 -1.70
N GLY A 25 5.57 -8.19 -2.54
CA GLY A 25 6.83 -8.90 -2.45
C GLY A 25 7.99 -7.95 -2.18
N TYR A 26 9.17 -8.28 -2.72
CA TYR A 26 10.41 -7.55 -2.46
C TYR A 26 10.38 -6.08 -2.84
N VAL A 27 9.58 -5.72 -3.84
CA VAL A 27 9.44 -4.34 -4.29
C VAL A 27 8.19 -3.70 -3.68
N GLY A 28 7.09 -4.44 -3.67
CA GLY A 28 5.80 -3.91 -3.25
C GLY A 28 5.74 -3.51 -1.78
N ILE A 29 6.28 -4.34 -0.89
CA ILE A 29 6.23 -4.04 0.55
C ILE A 29 7.07 -2.81 0.90
N PRO A 30 8.35 -2.70 0.48
CA PRO A 30 9.11 -1.47 0.77
C PRO A 30 8.46 -0.21 0.23
N LEU A 31 7.88 -0.29 -0.96
CA LEU A 31 7.19 0.83 -1.58
C LEU A 31 5.95 1.21 -0.79
N GLY A 32 5.18 0.22 -0.34
CA GLY A 32 4.01 0.45 0.49
C GLY A 32 4.34 1.10 1.82
N LEU A 33 5.44 0.67 2.45
CA LEU A 33 5.91 1.26 3.69
C LEU A 33 6.26 2.74 3.50
N GLU A 34 6.91 3.06 2.39
CA GLU A 34 7.29 4.44 2.06
C GLU A 34 6.07 5.34 1.91
N PHE A 35 5.08 4.90 1.12
CA PHE A 35 3.87 5.69 0.93
C PHE A 35 3.07 5.84 2.22
N ALA A 36 2.95 4.79 3.00
CA ALA A 36 2.22 4.83 4.27
C ALA A 36 2.92 5.78 5.25
N ASP A 37 4.25 5.77 5.27
CA ASP A 37 5.04 6.65 6.11
C ASP A 37 4.81 8.12 5.77
N GLN A 38 4.54 8.41 4.50
CA GLN A 38 4.23 9.76 4.05
C GLN A 38 2.76 10.15 4.29
N GLY A 39 1.95 9.25 4.82
CA GLY A 39 0.58 9.55 5.18
C GLY A 39 -0.49 9.11 4.19
N PHE A 40 -0.12 8.44 3.11
CA PHE A 40 -1.08 7.93 2.14
C PHE A 40 -1.79 6.68 2.65
N THR A 41 -3.02 6.47 2.18
CA THR A 41 -3.71 5.20 2.39
C THR A 41 -3.19 4.20 1.35
N VAL A 42 -2.66 3.07 1.82
CA VAL A 42 -2.05 2.07 0.95
C VAL A 42 -2.81 0.76 1.05
N LEU A 43 -3.19 0.20 -0.08
CA LEU A 43 -3.79 -1.13 -0.15
C LEU A 43 -2.95 -2.01 -1.07
N GLY A 44 -2.37 -3.05 -0.49
CA GLY A 44 -1.60 -4.03 -1.24
C GLY A 44 -2.51 -5.14 -1.75
N PHE A 45 -2.27 -5.58 -2.98
CA PHE A 45 -3.01 -6.66 -3.62
C PHE A 45 -2.09 -7.84 -3.82
N ASP A 46 -2.48 -8.99 -3.30
CA ASP A 46 -1.68 -10.21 -3.46
C ASP A 46 -2.60 -11.43 -3.50
N LYS A 47 -2.22 -12.44 -4.26
CA LYS A 47 -2.97 -13.69 -4.36
C LYS A 47 -2.74 -14.59 -3.14
N ASP A 48 -1.63 -14.40 -2.44
CA ASP A 48 -1.26 -15.22 -1.30
C ASP A 48 -2.03 -14.79 -0.06
N LYS A 49 -3.05 -15.57 0.29
CA LYS A 49 -3.91 -15.29 1.43
C LYS A 49 -3.13 -15.20 2.74
N LYS A 50 -2.18 -16.09 2.94
CA LYS A 50 -1.38 -16.09 4.16
C LYS A 50 -0.53 -14.82 4.27
N ARG A 51 0.08 -14.40 3.18
CA ARG A 51 0.84 -13.15 3.15
C ARG A 51 -0.03 -11.95 3.49
N VAL A 52 -1.22 -11.90 2.91
CA VAL A 52 -2.19 -10.83 3.19
C VAL A 52 -2.56 -10.82 4.67
N GLU A 53 -2.85 -11.97 5.23
CA GLU A 53 -3.19 -12.07 6.66
C GLU A 53 -2.03 -11.61 7.54
N ASP A 54 -0.82 -12.04 7.22
CA ASP A 54 0.37 -11.66 7.99
C ASP A 54 0.65 -10.16 7.90
N ILE A 55 0.50 -9.57 6.72
CA ILE A 55 0.67 -8.13 6.55
C ILE A 55 -0.34 -7.37 7.40
N ASN A 56 -1.60 -7.75 7.35
CA ASN A 56 -2.66 -7.07 8.11
C ASN A 56 -2.51 -7.26 9.63
N ALA A 57 -1.85 -8.32 10.03
CA ALA A 57 -1.55 -8.58 11.44
C ALA A 57 -0.29 -7.85 11.93
N GLY A 58 0.41 -7.14 11.05
CA GLY A 58 1.65 -6.46 11.38
C GLY A 58 2.82 -7.42 11.58
N LYS A 59 2.74 -8.61 11.00
CA LYS A 59 3.79 -9.61 11.12
C LYS A 59 4.86 -9.41 10.07
N ARG A 60 6.09 -9.78 10.43
CA ARG A 60 7.21 -9.74 9.51
C ARG A 60 7.06 -10.83 8.44
N VAL A 61 7.03 -10.43 7.18
CA VAL A 61 6.87 -11.36 6.04
C VAL A 61 8.15 -11.58 5.26
N MET A 62 9.19 -10.78 5.49
CA MET A 62 10.49 -10.91 4.83
C MET A 62 11.60 -10.53 5.80
N LYS A 63 12.79 -11.14 5.60
CA LYS A 63 13.91 -10.98 6.52
C LYS A 63 14.45 -9.55 6.60
N HIS A 64 14.44 -8.83 5.47
CA HIS A 64 15.02 -7.48 5.41
C HIS A 64 14.06 -6.38 5.85
N ILE A 65 12.84 -6.74 6.24
CA ILE A 65 11.85 -5.78 6.74
C ILE A 65 11.58 -6.09 8.21
N LYS A 66 11.75 -5.09 9.06
CA LYS A 66 11.57 -5.26 10.49
C LYS A 66 10.10 -5.35 10.86
N GLN A 67 9.79 -6.13 11.91
CA GLN A 67 8.42 -6.26 12.37
C GLN A 67 7.82 -4.92 12.79
N LYS A 68 8.62 -4.05 13.43
CA LYS A 68 8.15 -2.72 13.81
C LYS A 68 7.70 -1.89 12.62
N ASP A 69 8.34 -2.08 11.46
CA ASP A 69 7.97 -1.37 10.24
C ASP A 69 6.64 -1.90 9.69
N MET A 70 6.40 -3.19 9.78
CA MET A 70 5.12 -3.78 9.39
C MET A 70 3.99 -3.31 10.32
N GLN A 71 4.26 -3.22 11.61
CA GLN A 71 3.28 -2.72 12.58
C GLN A 71 2.95 -1.26 12.31
N ALA A 72 3.96 -0.46 11.99
CA ALA A 72 3.77 0.95 11.63
C ALA A 72 2.95 1.09 10.35
N PHE A 73 3.19 0.22 9.36
CA PHE A 73 2.42 0.20 8.11
C PHE A 73 0.91 0.06 8.39
N VAL A 74 0.55 -0.92 9.20
CA VAL A 74 -0.86 -1.16 9.53
C VAL A 74 -1.45 0.01 10.34
N SER A 75 -0.70 0.56 11.28
CA SER A 75 -1.18 1.67 12.10
C SER A 75 -1.32 2.97 11.30
N LYS A 76 -0.63 3.09 10.17
CA LYS A 76 -0.62 4.27 9.31
C LYS A 76 -1.51 4.11 8.06
N LYS A 77 -2.59 3.36 8.15
CA LYS A 77 -3.56 3.16 7.05
C LYS A 77 -3.05 2.24 5.94
N GLY A 78 -2.09 1.39 6.24
CA GLY A 78 -1.65 0.35 5.32
C GLY A 78 -2.44 -0.93 5.55
N SER A 79 -2.75 -1.64 4.49
CA SER A 79 -3.43 -2.93 4.55
C SER A 79 -3.18 -3.73 3.27
N ALA A 80 -3.65 -4.96 3.26
CA ALA A 80 -3.53 -5.82 2.08
C ALA A 80 -4.82 -6.62 1.89
N THR A 81 -5.06 -7.06 0.67
CA THR A 81 -6.26 -7.84 0.35
C THR A 81 -6.00 -8.81 -0.80
N THR A 82 -6.75 -9.91 -0.82
CA THR A 82 -6.80 -10.81 -1.96
C THR A 82 -7.92 -10.43 -2.93
N ASN A 83 -8.76 -9.46 -2.57
CA ASN A 83 -9.89 -9.04 -3.39
C ASN A 83 -9.48 -7.99 -4.42
N PHE A 84 -9.17 -8.45 -5.63
CA PHE A 84 -8.69 -7.59 -6.72
C PHE A 84 -9.79 -6.68 -7.29
N SER A 85 -11.06 -6.90 -6.95
CA SER A 85 -12.11 -5.99 -7.39
C SER A 85 -11.95 -4.59 -6.79
N LYS A 86 -11.22 -4.46 -5.69
CA LYS A 86 -10.96 -3.17 -5.06
C LYS A 86 -9.96 -2.30 -5.84
N LEU A 87 -9.33 -2.85 -6.89
CA LEU A 87 -8.45 -2.05 -7.76
C LEU A 87 -9.17 -0.82 -8.32
N ALA A 88 -10.47 -0.94 -8.61
CA ALA A 88 -11.25 0.17 -9.14
C ALA A 88 -11.39 1.34 -8.18
N GLU A 89 -11.14 1.12 -6.88
CA GLU A 89 -11.27 2.17 -5.85
C GLU A 89 -9.98 2.96 -5.66
N MET A 90 -8.89 2.54 -6.29
CA MET A 90 -7.59 3.16 -6.11
C MET A 90 -7.42 4.39 -6.99
N ASP A 91 -6.78 5.41 -6.45
CA ASP A 91 -6.44 6.63 -7.21
C ASP A 91 -5.17 6.43 -8.02
N CYS A 92 -4.26 5.61 -7.53
CA CYS A 92 -3.00 5.30 -8.20
C CYS A 92 -2.69 3.82 -8.03
N LEU A 93 -2.22 3.16 -9.10
CA LEU A 93 -1.80 1.76 -9.08
C LEU A 93 -0.32 1.65 -9.44
N ILE A 94 0.38 0.85 -8.70
CA ILE A 94 1.81 0.60 -8.93
C ILE A 94 2.07 -0.89 -9.11
#